data_80ef5ab2c36a3d4c346b2ec7c88122df
#
_entry.id   80ef5ab2c36a3d4c346b2ec7c88122df
#
_cell.length_a   1.000
_cell.length_b   1.000
_cell.length_c   1.000
_cell.angle_alpha   90.00
_cell.angle_beta   90.00
_cell.angle_gamma   90.00
#
_symmetry.space_group_name_H-M   'P 1'
#
loop_
_entity.id
_entity.type
_entity.pdbx_description
1 polymer ?
#
loop_
_entity_poly.entity_id
_entity_poly.type
_entity_poly.pdbx_seq_one_letter_code
_entity_poly.pdbx_strand_id
1 'polypeptide(L)'
;MTHPQKSNQPQATHETLVAMQELIDVVAKLRSPDGGCPWDLAQTPETLIPYVIEEAYEVVDAIRTQDQQAIAEELGDLLLQVVLQAQIASEFGHFSLKEVAQGITQKLIRRHPHVFGDVSVQNVDEVRQNWEQIKAAEKGTSPTDAQKLSHKLSRYARSLPPLLAGMKISQKAAAAGFEWENIAGVWAKYHEELAEFQEAIAHKSLEEQQAELGDLLFVIINLARWYQLDPDAALQGTNQRFVQRIIQMETFAERPLSEYTLEELENLWQQAKAKLAKIQPSEDTV
;
A
#
# COMPACT_ATOMS: atom_id res chain seq x y z
N MET A 1 -1.53 -2.17 -27.16
CA MET A 1 -2.73 -2.36 -26.31
C MET A 1 -3.94 -1.85 -27.07
N THR A 2 -4.80 -2.76 -27.49
CA THR A 2 -6.04 -2.46 -28.23
C THR A 2 -7.09 -1.95 -27.24
N HIS A 3 -7.62 -0.76 -27.48
CA HIS A 3 -8.75 -0.23 -26.70
C HIS A 3 -9.99 -1.12 -26.89
N PRO A 4 -10.67 -1.53 -25.81
CA PRO A 4 -11.93 -2.26 -25.94
C PRO A 4 -13.00 -1.37 -26.54
N GLN A 5 -13.82 -1.97 -27.42
CA GLN A 5 -14.93 -1.30 -28.11
C GLN A 5 -16.00 -0.82 -27.11
N LYS A 6 -16.59 0.35 -27.40
CA LYS A 6 -17.74 0.92 -26.68
C LYS A 6 -18.93 -0.04 -26.73
N SER A 7 -19.19 -0.76 -25.62
CA SER A 7 -20.41 -1.55 -25.46
C SER A 7 -21.42 -0.80 -24.58
N ASN A 8 -22.67 -0.77 -25.00
CA ASN A 8 -23.95 -0.47 -24.30
C ASN A 8 -23.87 0.20 -22.91
N GLN A 9 -23.50 1.45 -22.83
CA GLN A 9 -23.31 2.21 -21.58
C GLN A 9 -24.58 2.41 -20.71
N PRO A 10 -25.84 2.56 -21.19
CA PRO A 10 -26.97 2.87 -20.30
C PRO A 10 -27.43 1.73 -19.39
N GLN A 11 -27.43 0.49 -19.89
CA GLN A 11 -27.94 -0.67 -19.14
C GLN A 11 -26.94 -1.14 -18.08
N ALA A 12 -25.67 -1.24 -18.42
CA ALA A 12 -24.59 -1.58 -17.49
C ALA A 12 -24.49 -0.55 -16.34
N THR A 13 -24.77 0.72 -16.61
CA THR A 13 -24.79 1.79 -15.58
C THR A 13 -25.93 1.59 -14.59
N HIS A 14 -27.12 1.19 -15.05
CA HIS A 14 -28.26 0.95 -14.16
C HIS A 14 -28.03 -0.28 -13.27
N GLU A 15 -27.56 -1.40 -13.80
CA GLU A 15 -27.23 -2.61 -13.04
C GLU A 15 -26.15 -2.34 -11.97
N THR A 16 -25.13 -1.57 -12.29
CA THR A 16 -24.11 -1.14 -11.34
C THR A 16 -24.69 -0.29 -10.19
N LEU A 17 -25.61 0.64 -10.51
CA LEU A 17 -26.25 1.47 -9.49
C LEU A 17 -27.16 0.62 -8.58
N VAL A 18 -27.85 -0.37 -9.12
CA VAL A 18 -28.67 -1.31 -8.33
C VAL A 18 -27.79 -2.11 -7.39
N ALA A 19 -26.70 -2.72 -7.88
CA ALA A 19 -25.78 -3.48 -7.05
C ALA A 19 -25.12 -2.63 -5.94
N MET A 20 -24.78 -1.38 -6.23
CA MET A 20 -24.28 -0.45 -5.22
C MET A 20 -25.33 -0.12 -4.16
N GLN A 21 -26.59 0.05 -4.55
CA GLN A 21 -27.68 0.29 -3.60
C GLN A 21 -27.92 -0.95 -2.72
N GLU A 22 -27.89 -2.15 -3.30
CA GLU A 22 -28.01 -3.41 -2.55
C GLU A 22 -26.89 -3.54 -1.51
N LEU A 23 -25.64 -3.23 -1.85
CA LEU A 23 -24.53 -3.25 -0.89
C LEU A 23 -24.77 -2.25 0.27
N ILE A 24 -25.21 -1.02 -0.03
CA ILE A 24 -25.53 -0.01 0.97
C ILE A 24 -26.61 -0.50 1.90
N ASP A 25 -27.69 -1.08 1.36
CA ASP A 25 -28.82 -1.58 2.14
C ASP A 25 -28.42 -2.77 3.03
N VAL A 26 -27.58 -3.67 2.53
CA VAL A 26 -27.02 -4.80 3.29
C VAL A 26 -26.18 -4.27 4.46
N VAL A 27 -25.26 -3.36 4.24
CA VAL A 27 -24.42 -2.79 5.31
C VAL A 27 -25.27 -2.04 6.34
N ALA A 28 -26.25 -1.26 5.92
CA ALA A 28 -27.18 -0.60 6.81
C ALA A 28 -27.98 -1.62 7.66
N LYS A 29 -28.37 -2.77 7.08
CA LYS A 29 -29.07 -3.84 7.80
C LYS A 29 -28.16 -4.55 8.79
N LEU A 30 -26.90 -4.82 8.43
CA LEU A 30 -25.90 -5.40 9.35
C LEU A 30 -25.69 -4.52 10.58
N ARG A 31 -25.74 -3.22 10.43
CA ARG A 31 -25.62 -2.23 11.51
C ARG A 31 -26.95 -1.76 12.11
N SER A 32 -28.05 -2.41 11.78
CA SER A 32 -29.35 -2.08 12.40
C SER A 32 -29.38 -2.43 13.89
N PRO A 33 -29.78 -1.51 14.79
CA PRO A 33 -30.01 -1.84 16.20
C PRO A 33 -31.01 -2.99 16.39
N ASP A 34 -31.95 -3.11 15.46
CA ASP A 34 -32.97 -4.16 15.48
C ASP A 34 -32.59 -5.34 14.58
N GLY A 35 -31.90 -6.32 15.14
CA GLY A 35 -31.55 -7.58 14.47
C GLY A 35 -30.41 -7.47 13.48
N GLY A 36 -29.51 -6.51 13.67
CA GLY A 36 -28.23 -6.44 12.96
C GLY A 36 -27.21 -7.43 13.51
N CYS A 37 -26.05 -7.47 12.91
CA CYS A 37 -24.95 -8.33 13.31
C CYS A 37 -24.22 -7.74 14.55
N PRO A 38 -24.08 -8.48 15.64
CA PRO A 38 -23.40 -7.99 16.85
C PRO A 38 -21.95 -7.56 16.61
N TRP A 39 -21.24 -8.23 15.70
CA TRP A 39 -19.86 -7.88 15.34
C TRP A 39 -19.81 -6.53 14.60
N ASP A 40 -20.66 -6.34 13.59
CA ASP A 40 -20.72 -5.07 12.85
C ASP A 40 -21.15 -3.91 13.74
N LEU A 41 -22.10 -4.12 14.63
CA LEU A 41 -22.57 -3.11 15.60
C LEU A 41 -21.46 -2.66 16.57
N ALA A 42 -20.53 -3.55 16.90
CA ALA A 42 -19.41 -3.24 17.80
C ALA A 42 -18.27 -2.46 17.09
N GLN A 43 -18.29 -2.35 15.75
CA GLN A 43 -17.22 -1.68 15.03
C GLN A 43 -17.28 -0.16 15.16
N THR A 44 -16.09 0.43 15.30
CA THR A 44 -15.83 1.87 15.22
C THR A 44 -14.87 2.17 14.07
N PRO A 45 -14.71 3.44 13.66
CA PRO A 45 -13.70 3.78 12.66
C PRO A 45 -12.30 3.26 13.02
N GLU A 46 -11.92 3.30 14.28
CA GLU A 46 -10.62 2.87 14.79
C GLU A 46 -10.44 1.35 14.73
N THR A 47 -11.47 0.58 15.11
CA THR A 47 -11.39 -0.90 15.07
C THR A 47 -11.32 -1.44 13.66
N LEU A 48 -11.74 -0.67 12.65
CA LEU A 48 -11.68 -1.03 11.24
C LEU A 48 -10.36 -0.65 10.56
N ILE A 49 -9.46 0.09 11.21
CA ILE A 49 -8.15 0.46 10.61
C ILE A 49 -7.34 -0.76 10.14
N PRO A 50 -7.21 -1.85 10.92
CA PRO A 50 -6.48 -3.03 10.47
C PRO A 50 -7.06 -3.63 9.19
N TYR A 51 -8.39 -3.76 9.11
CA TYR A 51 -9.07 -4.34 7.95
C TYR A 51 -8.89 -3.50 6.67
N VAL A 52 -9.00 -2.17 6.76
CA VAL A 52 -8.73 -1.29 5.60
C VAL A 52 -7.32 -1.50 5.04
N ILE A 53 -6.33 -1.77 5.91
CA ILE A 53 -4.95 -2.02 5.52
C ILE A 53 -4.83 -3.41 4.89
N GLU A 54 -5.45 -4.43 5.51
CA GLU A 54 -5.48 -5.81 5.06
C GLU A 54 -6.06 -5.90 3.65
N GLU A 55 -7.31 -5.44 3.45
CA GLU A 55 -7.97 -5.46 2.13
C GLU A 55 -7.17 -4.70 1.06
N ALA A 56 -6.52 -3.59 1.44
CA ALA A 56 -5.68 -2.88 0.48
C ALA A 56 -4.45 -3.70 0.02
N TYR A 57 -3.87 -4.52 0.92
CA TYR A 57 -2.77 -5.41 0.58
C TYR A 57 -3.24 -6.66 -0.19
N GLU A 58 -4.43 -7.18 0.10
CA GLU A 58 -5.04 -8.31 -0.62
C GLU A 58 -5.37 -7.93 -2.06
N VAL A 59 -5.91 -6.71 -2.29
CA VAL A 59 -6.03 -6.14 -3.65
C VAL A 59 -4.68 -6.09 -4.37
N VAL A 60 -3.62 -5.67 -3.69
CA VAL A 60 -2.27 -5.61 -4.30
C VAL A 60 -1.76 -7.00 -4.64
N ASP A 61 -1.98 -8.00 -3.79
CA ASP A 61 -1.57 -9.38 -4.04
C ASP A 61 -2.35 -9.99 -5.22
N ALA A 62 -3.67 -9.83 -5.24
CA ALA A 62 -4.52 -10.28 -6.33
C ALA A 62 -4.11 -9.67 -7.69
N ILE A 63 -3.76 -8.38 -7.72
CA ILE A 63 -3.24 -7.73 -8.94
C ILE A 63 -1.90 -8.35 -9.38
N ARG A 64 -1.00 -8.66 -8.45
CA ARG A 64 0.31 -9.25 -8.75
C ARG A 64 0.21 -10.69 -9.27
N THR A 65 -0.73 -11.45 -8.73
CA THR A 65 -1.02 -12.82 -9.19
C THR A 65 -1.81 -12.86 -10.49
N GLN A 66 -2.32 -11.71 -10.97
CA GLN A 66 -3.11 -11.55 -12.19
C GLN A 66 -4.42 -12.38 -12.20
N ASP A 67 -4.91 -12.76 -11.04
CA ASP A 67 -6.19 -13.45 -10.89
C ASP A 67 -7.34 -12.44 -10.93
N GLN A 68 -8.07 -12.42 -12.06
CA GLN A 68 -9.18 -11.48 -12.27
C GLN A 68 -10.35 -11.71 -11.29
N GLN A 69 -10.56 -12.94 -10.85
CA GLN A 69 -11.62 -13.25 -9.90
C GLN A 69 -11.23 -12.76 -8.50
N ALA A 70 -10.02 -13.07 -8.06
CA ALA A 70 -9.50 -12.55 -6.79
C ALA A 70 -9.44 -11.00 -6.78
N ILE A 71 -9.01 -10.35 -7.87
CA ILE A 71 -9.03 -8.88 -7.97
C ILE A 71 -10.45 -8.33 -7.75
N ALA A 72 -11.49 -8.99 -8.32
CA ALA A 72 -12.87 -8.51 -8.16
C ALA A 72 -13.38 -8.72 -6.73
N GLU A 73 -13.01 -9.83 -6.08
CA GLU A 73 -13.33 -10.17 -4.70
C GLU A 73 -12.71 -9.14 -3.74
N GLU A 74 -11.38 -8.96 -3.79
CA GLU A 74 -10.66 -8.05 -2.88
C GLU A 74 -11.04 -6.57 -3.10
N LEU A 75 -11.35 -6.17 -4.33
CA LEU A 75 -11.92 -4.84 -4.57
C LEU A 75 -13.31 -4.69 -3.95
N GLY A 76 -14.08 -5.75 -3.85
CA GLY A 76 -15.37 -5.81 -3.15
C GLY A 76 -15.19 -5.59 -1.65
N ASP A 77 -14.22 -6.28 -1.03
CA ASP A 77 -13.93 -6.17 0.39
C ASP A 77 -13.36 -4.78 0.76
N LEU A 78 -12.48 -4.24 -0.07
CA LEU A 78 -12.04 -2.86 0.10
C LEU A 78 -13.20 -1.85 -0.06
N LEU A 79 -14.14 -2.07 -0.98
CA LEU A 79 -15.34 -1.25 -1.14
C LEU A 79 -16.25 -1.37 0.08
N LEU A 80 -16.41 -2.56 0.65
CA LEU A 80 -17.13 -2.78 1.91
C LEU A 80 -16.57 -1.89 3.02
N GLN A 81 -15.24 -1.82 3.18
CA GLN A 81 -14.62 -0.94 4.19
C GLN A 81 -15.03 0.52 4.00
N VAL A 82 -15.11 1.00 2.76
CA VAL A 82 -15.55 2.38 2.47
C VAL A 82 -17.03 2.58 2.84
N VAL A 83 -17.90 1.65 2.48
CA VAL A 83 -19.35 1.74 2.75
C VAL A 83 -19.63 1.63 4.26
N LEU A 84 -18.96 0.71 4.96
CA LEU A 84 -19.11 0.49 6.39
C LEU A 84 -18.63 1.71 7.20
N GLN A 85 -17.48 2.29 6.87
CA GLN A 85 -16.98 3.53 7.48
C GLN A 85 -17.95 4.69 7.28
N ALA A 86 -18.51 4.83 6.07
CA ALA A 86 -19.47 5.88 5.76
C ALA A 86 -20.82 5.65 6.50
N GLN A 87 -21.25 4.40 6.66
CA GLN A 87 -22.43 4.06 7.43
C GLN A 87 -22.26 4.44 8.91
N ILE A 88 -21.11 4.07 9.51
CA ILE A 88 -20.79 4.46 10.90
C ILE A 88 -20.81 5.97 11.05
N ALA A 89 -20.15 6.70 10.15
CA ALA A 89 -20.12 8.16 10.19
C ALA A 89 -21.54 8.78 10.10
N SER A 90 -22.40 8.18 9.29
CA SER A 90 -23.80 8.62 9.12
C SER A 90 -24.64 8.41 10.40
N GLU A 91 -24.41 7.32 11.13
CA GLU A 91 -25.07 7.04 12.41
C GLU A 91 -24.78 8.11 13.48
N PHE A 92 -23.56 8.69 13.43
CA PHE A 92 -23.17 9.80 14.31
C PHE A 92 -23.46 11.19 13.72
N GLY A 93 -24.09 11.28 12.55
CA GLY A 93 -24.42 12.55 11.90
C GLY A 93 -23.22 13.34 11.37
N HIS A 94 -22.09 12.69 11.10
CA HIS A 94 -20.87 13.35 10.61
C HIS A 94 -20.92 13.56 9.10
N PHE A 95 -21.03 12.49 8.32
CA PHE A 95 -21.16 12.48 6.87
C PHE A 95 -21.72 11.12 6.42
N SER A 96 -22.17 11.04 5.17
CA SER A 96 -22.66 9.80 4.58
C SER A 96 -21.82 9.38 3.35
N LEU A 97 -22.11 8.22 2.79
CA LEU A 97 -21.48 7.75 1.54
C LEU A 97 -21.69 8.72 0.37
N LYS A 98 -22.80 9.50 0.38
CA LYS A 98 -23.08 10.55 -0.61
C LYS A 98 -21.98 11.61 -0.57
N GLU A 99 -21.64 12.13 0.61
CA GLU A 99 -20.61 13.17 0.75
C GLU A 99 -19.23 12.61 0.36
N VAL A 100 -18.94 11.35 0.67
CA VAL A 100 -17.70 10.66 0.25
C VAL A 100 -17.62 10.62 -1.29
N ALA A 101 -18.67 10.12 -1.96
CA ALA A 101 -18.72 10.01 -3.41
C ALA A 101 -18.69 11.39 -4.10
N GLN A 102 -19.48 12.35 -3.62
CA GLN A 102 -19.51 13.70 -4.17
C GLN A 102 -18.17 14.42 -3.99
N GLY A 103 -17.54 14.26 -2.82
CA GLY A 103 -16.24 14.87 -2.52
C GLY A 103 -15.14 14.40 -3.45
N ILE A 104 -15.05 13.10 -3.71
CA ILE A 104 -14.05 12.57 -4.65
C ILE A 104 -14.38 12.95 -6.10
N THR A 105 -15.65 12.92 -6.50
CA THR A 105 -16.08 13.32 -7.83
C THR A 105 -15.70 14.78 -8.15
N GLN A 106 -16.04 15.71 -7.26
CA GLN A 106 -15.69 17.12 -7.43
C GLN A 106 -14.18 17.34 -7.45
N LYS A 107 -13.44 16.62 -6.60
CA LYS A 107 -11.97 16.64 -6.61
C LYS A 107 -11.40 16.18 -7.94
N LEU A 108 -11.90 15.09 -8.52
CA LEU A 108 -11.44 14.57 -9.80
C LEU A 108 -11.74 15.54 -10.94
N ILE A 109 -12.95 16.08 -11.03
CA ILE A 109 -13.34 17.09 -12.04
C ILE A 109 -12.39 18.29 -11.97
N ARG A 110 -12.21 18.86 -10.79
CA ARG A 110 -11.36 20.04 -10.59
C ARG A 110 -9.88 19.78 -10.92
N ARG A 111 -9.37 18.58 -10.66
CA ARG A 111 -7.96 18.23 -10.89
C ARG A 111 -7.66 17.74 -12.29
N HIS A 112 -8.68 17.56 -13.13
CA HIS A 112 -8.53 17.16 -14.52
C HIS A 112 -9.16 18.19 -15.49
N PRO A 113 -8.73 19.48 -15.45
CA PRO A 113 -9.31 20.50 -16.31
C PRO A 113 -9.03 20.25 -17.80
N HIS A 114 -8.09 19.38 -18.13
CA HIS A 114 -7.83 18.89 -19.48
C HIS A 114 -8.85 17.85 -19.98
N VAL A 115 -9.70 17.30 -19.09
CA VAL A 115 -10.77 16.34 -19.43
C VAL A 115 -12.15 16.98 -19.29
N PHE A 116 -12.34 17.80 -18.26
CA PHE A 116 -13.62 18.36 -17.85
C PHE A 116 -13.73 19.89 -18.08
N GLY A 117 -12.71 20.54 -18.60
CA GLY A 117 -12.62 21.96 -18.89
C GLY A 117 -11.86 22.23 -20.18
N ASP A 118 -11.31 23.43 -20.31
CA ASP A 118 -10.74 23.96 -21.58
C ASP A 118 -9.18 23.91 -21.60
N VAL A 119 -8.53 23.28 -20.63
CA VAL A 119 -7.06 23.19 -20.57
C VAL A 119 -6.57 22.10 -21.51
N SER A 120 -5.61 22.42 -22.39
CA SER A 120 -4.95 21.45 -23.25
C SER A 120 -3.63 20.99 -22.61
N VAL A 121 -3.33 19.69 -22.68
CA VAL A 121 -2.07 19.08 -22.25
C VAL A 121 -1.54 18.16 -23.34
N GLN A 122 -0.22 18.12 -23.53
CA GLN A 122 0.40 17.36 -24.60
C GLN A 122 1.04 16.05 -24.12
N ASN A 123 1.34 15.94 -22.82
CA ASN A 123 2.03 14.77 -22.24
C ASN A 123 1.68 14.57 -20.75
N VAL A 124 2.10 13.41 -20.22
CA VAL A 124 1.86 13.01 -18.84
C VAL A 124 2.53 13.96 -17.83
N ASP A 125 3.66 14.56 -18.17
CA ASP A 125 4.40 15.44 -17.26
C ASP A 125 3.67 16.77 -17.08
N GLU A 126 3.06 17.31 -18.12
CA GLU A 126 2.18 18.49 -18.02
C GLU A 126 0.93 18.20 -17.16
N VAL A 127 0.34 17.01 -17.30
CA VAL A 127 -0.76 16.57 -16.42
C VAL A 127 -0.30 16.56 -14.95
N ARG A 128 0.88 16.01 -14.66
CA ARG A 128 1.43 15.97 -13.29
C ARG A 128 1.71 17.37 -12.73
N GLN A 129 2.27 18.27 -13.53
CA GLN A 129 2.55 19.64 -13.13
C GLN A 129 1.25 20.38 -12.80
N ASN A 130 0.24 20.32 -13.68
CA ASN A 130 -1.07 20.92 -13.46
C ASN A 130 -1.74 20.37 -12.20
N TRP A 131 -1.69 19.07 -12.00
CA TRP A 131 -2.19 18.41 -10.80
C TRP A 131 -1.55 18.93 -9.50
N GLU A 132 -0.23 19.09 -9.47
CA GLU A 132 0.47 19.61 -8.28
C GLU A 132 0.16 21.10 -8.05
N GLN A 133 0.00 21.91 -9.11
CA GLN A 133 -0.41 23.32 -9.01
C GLN A 133 -1.83 23.45 -8.44
N ILE A 134 -2.80 22.70 -8.99
CA ILE A 134 -4.20 22.74 -8.53
C ILE A 134 -4.26 22.29 -7.06
N LYS A 135 -3.54 21.22 -6.70
CA LYS A 135 -3.49 20.70 -5.34
C LYS A 135 -2.83 21.66 -4.34
N ALA A 136 -1.89 22.48 -4.78
CA ALA A 136 -1.31 23.56 -3.97
C ALA A 136 -2.33 24.68 -3.73
N ALA A 137 -3.07 25.09 -4.76
CA ALA A 137 -4.11 26.11 -4.67
C ALA A 137 -5.29 25.69 -3.76
N GLU A 138 -5.70 24.40 -3.79
CA GLU A 138 -6.80 23.87 -2.97
C GLU A 138 -6.55 23.99 -1.46
N LYS A 139 -5.30 24.01 -1.03
CA LYS A 139 -4.95 23.98 0.40
C LYS A 139 -5.06 25.33 1.09
N GLY A 140 -5.37 26.43 0.36
CA GLY A 140 -5.51 27.77 0.93
C GLY A 140 -4.29 28.28 1.69
N THR A 141 -3.22 27.48 1.70
CA THR A 141 -1.93 27.85 2.25
C THR A 141 -1.26 28.82 1.30
N SER A 142 -0.64 29.86 1.83
CA SER A 142 0.22 30.75 1.04
C SER A 142 1.05 29.89 0.07
N PRO A 143 1.20 30.27 -1.21
CA PRO A 143 1.99 29.52 -2.18
C PRO A 143 3.38 29.16 -1.62
N THR A 144 3.94 29.97 -0.75
CA THR A 144 5.20 29.78 -0.05
C THR A 144 5.15 28.69 1.03
N ASP A 145 4.05 28.54 1.79
CA ASP A 145 3.94 27.53 2.85
C ASP A 145 3.52 26.16 2.33
N ALA A 146 2.67 26.12 1.30
CA ALA A 146 2.31 24.85 0.62
C ALA A 146 3.51 24.22 -0.10
N GLN A 147 4.52 25.01 -0.45
CA GLN A 147 5.76 24.57 -1.09
C GLN A 147 6.81 24.05 -0.10
N LYS A 148 6.67 24.31 1.22
CA LYS A 148 7.63 23.80 2.20
C LYS A 148 7.70 22.27 2.12
N LEU A 149 8.90 21.78 1.85
CA LEU A 149 9.20 20.35 1.78
C LEU A 149 8.72 19.62 3.05
N SER A 150 8.99 20.22 4.23
CA SER A 150 8.61 19.69 5.54
C SER A 150 7.14 19.33 5.67
N HIS A 151 6.21 20.14 5.14
CA HIS A 151 4.77 19.83 5.18
C HIS A 151 4.39 18.60 4.36
N LYS A 152 5.07 18.40 3.21
CA LYS A 152 4.87 17.19 2.37
C LYS A 152 5.43 15.96 3.08
N LEU A 153 6.63 16.06 3.63
CA LEU A 153 7.29 14.95 4.32
C LEU A 153 6.53 14.53 5.58
N SER A 154 6.12 15.48 6.44
CA SER A 154 5.32 15.21 7.64
C SER A 154 4.00 14.49 7.35
N ARG A 155 3.37 14.79 6.19
CA ARG A 155 2.18 14.08 5.78
C ARG A 155 2.49 12.63 5.40
N TYR A 156 3.55 12.39 4.63
CA TYR A 156 3.92 11.02 4.26
C TYR A 156 4.24 10.17 5.49
N ALA A 157 5.01 10.73 6.43
CA ALA A 157 5.36 10.04 7.68
C ALA A 157 4.14 9.61 8.51
N ARG A 158 3.01 10.37 8.44
CA ARG A 158 1.80 10.05 9.22
C ARG A 158 0.79 9.18 8.49
N SER A 159 0.72 9.26 7.16
CA SER A 159 -0.43 8.75 6.40
C SER A 159 -0.12 7.60 5.45
N LEU A 160 1.12 7.14 5.42
CA LEU A 160 1.54 6.04 4.55
C LEU A 160 2.18 4.92 5.36
N PRO A 161 2.10 3.66 4.88
CA PRO A 161 2.89 2.57 5.43
C PRO A 161 4.38 2.91 5.45
N PRO A 162 5.15 2.46 6.47
CA PRO A 162 6.50 2.95 6.73
C PRO A 162 7.47 2.87 5.55
N LEU A 163 7.53 1.74 4.83
CA LEU A 163 8.43 1.59 3.67
C LEU A 163 8.06 2.54 2.53
N LEU A 164 6.76 2.64 2.22
CA LEU A 164 6.25 3.57 1.22
C LEU A 164 6.46 5.03 1.63
N ALA A 165 6.27 5.35 2.93
CA ALA A 165 6.56 6.67 3.48
C ALA A 165 8.04 7.02 3.29
N GLY A 166 8.95 6.14 3.72
CA GLY A 166 10.39 6.30 3.57
C GLY A 166 10.81 6.51 2.11
N MET A 167 10.29 5.72 1.18
CA MET A 167 10.54 5.89 -0.26
C MET A 167 10.07 7.25 -0.77
N LYS A 168 8.85 7.69 -0.41
CA LYS A 168 8.31 9.01 -0.80
C LYS A 168 9.09 10.17 -0.19
N ILE A 169 9.51 10.04 1.05
CA ILE A 169 10.33 11.04 1.77
C ILE A 169 11.68 11.16 1.08
N SER A 170 12.38 10.05 0.87
CA SER A 170 13.66 9.99 0.19
C SER A 170 13.60 10.62 -1.22
N GLN A 171 12.61 10.25 -2.06
CA GLN A 171 12.41 10.82 -3.40
C GLN A 171 12.21 12.34 -3.36
N LYS A 172 11.43 12.86 -2.40
CA LYS A 172 11.16 14.30 -2.30
C LYS A 172 12.35 15.08 -1.74
N ALA A 173 13.10 14.49 -0.83
CA ALA A 173 14.33 15.09 -0.32
C ALA A 173 15.38 15.20 -1.44
N ALA A 174 15.60 14.14 -2.20
CA ALA A 174 16.50 14.12 -3.36
C ALA A 174 16.11 15.16 -4.42
N ALA A 175 14.82 15.23 -4.78
CA ALA A 175 14.31 16.22 -5.73
C ALA A 175 14.43 17.68 -5.24
N ALA A 176 14.63 17.89 -3.95
CA ALA A 176 14.90 19.20 -3.35
C ALA A 176 16.40 19.51 -3.21
N GLY A 177 17.27 18.63 -3.70
CA GLY A 177 18.73 18.79 -3.65
C GLY A 177 19.38 18.15 -2.41
N PHE A 178 18.61 17.51 -1.52
CA PHE A 178 19.18 16.76 -0.40
C PHE A 178 19.42 15.31 -0.84
N GLU A 179 20.55 15.13 -1.52
CA GLU A 179 20.94 13.87 -2.16
C GLU A 179 22.45 13.64 -2.05
N TRP A 180 22.86 12.39 -2.01
CA TRP A 180 24.28 12.01 -2.12
C TRP A 180 24.81 12.28 -3.52
N GLU A 181 26.09 12.62 -3.63
CA GLU A 181 26.73 12.85 -4.92
C GLU A 181 26.76 11.57 -5.83
N ASN A 182 26.86 10.42 -5.18
CA ASN A 182 26.91 9.12 -5.86
C ASN A 182 26.53 7.98 -4.91
N ILE A 183 26.33 6.81 -5.49
CA ILE A 183 25.90 5.59 -4.76
C ILE A 183 26.92 5.16 -3.67
N ALA A 184 28.20 5.46 -3.82
CA ALA A 184 29.19 5.10 -2.81
C ALA A 184 28.94 5.82 -1.47
N GLY A 185 28.41 7.05 -1.51
CA GLY A 185 27.99 7.78 -0.31
C GLY A 185 26.82 7.09 0.43
N VAL A 186 25.87 6.53 -0.32
CA VAL A 186 24.76 5.77 0.28
C VAL A 186 25.26 4.48 0.92
N TRP A 187 26.19 3.77 0.27
CA TRP A 187 26.81 2.57 0.85
C TRP A 187 27.66 2.89 2.09
N ALA A 188 28.39 4.02 2.08
CA ALA A 188 29.12 4.45 3.26
C ALA A 188 28.17 4.71 4.44
N LYS A 189 27.04 5.38 4.21
CA LYS A 189 26.02 5.60 5.23
C LYS A 189 25.36 4.30 5.72
N TYR A 190 25.15 3.33 4.83
CA TYR A 190 24.67 2.01 5.23
C TYR A 190 25.62 1.31 6.23
N HIS A 191 26.92 1.37 5.98
CA HIS A 191 27.90 0.76 6.90
C HIS A 191 28.00 1.52 8.23
N GLU A 192 27.82 2.83 8.21
CA GLU A 192 27.75 3.68 9.40
C GLU A 192 26.54 3.29 10.26
N GLU A 193 25.32 3.29 9.71
CA GLU A 193 24.09 2.93 10.43
C GLU A 193 24.10 1.48 10.94
N LEU A 194 24.69 0.56 10.17
CA LEU A 194 24.86 -0.82 10.61
C LEU A 194 25.76 -0.91 11.85
N ALA A 195 26.86 -0.13 11.90
CA ALA A 195 27.76 -0.10 13.02
C ALA A 195 27.09 0.56 14.26
N GLU A 196 26.34 1.65 14.06
CA GLU A 196 25.59 2.34 15.12
C GLU A 196 24.50 1.43 15.70
N PHE A 197 23.77 0.68 14.88
CA PHE A 197 22.81 -0.30 15.34
C PHE A 197 23.49 -1.43 16.14
N GLN A 198 24.64 -1.94 15.68
CA GLN A 198 25.40 -2.98 16.42
C GLN A 198 25.88 -2.48 17.78
N GLU A 199 26.36 -1.22 17.86
CA GLU A 199 26.76 -0.59 19.11
C GLU A 199 25.55 -0.40 20.04
N ALA A 200 24.41 0.03 19.49
CA ALA A 200 23.19 0.22 20.27
C ALA A 200 22.69 -1.08 20.90
N ILE A 201 22.68 -2.19 20.13
CA ILE A 201 22.33 -3.52 20.67
C ILE A 201 23.23 -3.91 21.84
N ALA A 202 24.50 -3.55 21.81
CA ALA A 202 25.47 -3.90 22.86
C ALA A 202 25.38 -3.01 24.13
N HIS A 203 25.01 -1.73 23.98
CA HIS A 203 25.27 -0.73 25.01
C HIS A 203 24.14 0.25 25.32
N LYS A 204 23.11 0.36 24.46
CA LYS A 204 22.08 1.39 24.57
C LYS A 204 20.74 0.84 25.06
N SER A 205 19.82 1.73 25.41
CA SER A 205 18.43 1.43 25.77
C SER A 205 17.65 0.82 24.59
N LEU A 206 16.53 0.15 24.88
CA LEU A 206 15.64 -0.39 23.84
C LEU A 206 15.11 0.70 22.90
N GLU A 207 14.84 1.89 23.40
CA GLU A 207 14.38 3.03 22.61
C GLU A 207 15.45 3.49 21.62
N GLU A 208 16.70 3.58 22.03
CA GLU A 208 17.82 3.92 21.17
C GLU A 208 18.11 2.81 20.15
N GLN A 209 18.04 1.54 20.55
CA GLN A 209 18.14 0.39 19.63
C GLN A 209 17.06 0.45 18.54
N GLN A 210 15.82 0.82 18.91
CA GLN A 210 14.71 0.97 17.98
C GLN A 210 14.93 2.14 17.00
N ALA A 211 15.54 3.23 17.45
CA ALA A 211 15.87 4.36 16.60
C ALA A 211 16.92 3.99 15.55
N GLU A 212 18.04 3.38 15.96
CA GLU A 212 19.11 2.97 15.04
C GLU A 212 18.64 1.91 14.02
N LEU A 213 17.75 0.99 14.44
CA LEU A 213 17.09 0.07 13.48
C LEU A 213 16.28 0.86 12.45
N GLY A 214 15.60 1.90 12.86
CA GLY A 214 14.83 2.79 11.98
C GLY A 214 15.72 3.49 10.95
N ASP A 215 16.87 4.02 11.39
CA ASP A 215 17.83 4.70 10.54
C ASP A 215 18.49 3.74 9.53
N LEU A 216 18.85 2.53 9.95
CA LEU A 216 19.34 1.48 9.07
C LEU A 216 18.30 1.10 7.98
N LEU A 217 17.01 0.93 8.37
CA LEU A 217 15.93 0.66 7.43
C LEU A 217 15.75 1.82 6.43
N PHE A 218 15.87 3.05 6.88
CA PHE A 218 15.76 4.23 6.00
C PHE A 218 16.89 4.29 4.97
N VAL A 219 18.12 3.93 5.33
CA VAL A 219 19.23 3.85 4.37
C VAL A 219 19.05 2.70 3.38
N ILE A 220 18.49 1.55 3.81
CA ILE A 220 18.11 0.46 2.88
C ILE A 220 17.08 0.95 1.86
N ILE A 221 16.10 1.76 2.28
CA ILE A 221 15.12 2.38 1.37
C ILE A 221 15.83 3.34 0.38
N ASN A 222 16.83 4.12 0.83
CA ASN A 222 17.63 4.96 -0.06
C ASN A 222 18.42 4.14 -1.09
N LEU A 223 19.04 3.03 -0.69
CA LEU A 223 19.66 2.09 -1.65
C LEU A 223 18.64 1.58 -2.67
N ALA A 224 17.46 1.14 -2.21
CA ALA A 224 16.40 0.69 -3.11
C ALA A 224 16.04 1.78 -4.13
N ARG A 225 15.87 3.03 -3.70
CA ARG A 225 15.60 4.17 -4.58
C ARG A 225 16.70 4.38 -5.61
N TRP A 226 17.96 4.35 -5.21
CA TRP A 226 19.10 4.53 -6.11
C TRP A 226 19.18 3.43 -7.19
N TYR A 227 18.84 2.19 -6.83
CA TYR A 227 18.77 1.07 -7.77
C TYR A 227 17.42 0.92 -8.46
N GLN A 228 16.47 1.86 -8.25
CA GLN A 228 15.12 1.82 -8.82
C GLN A 228 14.33 0.56 -8.43
N LEU A 229 14.57 0.07 -7.22
CA LEU A 229 13.88 -1.08 -6.65
C LEU A 229 12.70 -0.62 -5.79
N ASP A 230 11.68 -1.46 -5.71
CA ASP A 230 10.54 -1.28 -4.79
C ASP A 230 10.78 -2.10 -3.51
N PRO A 231 11.02 -1.47 -2.34
CA PRO A 231 11.32 -2.18 -1.11
C PRO A 231 10.10 -2.94 -0.55
N ASP A 232 8.86 -2.46 -0.77
CA ASP A 232 7.64 -3.17 -0.38
C ASP A 232 7.51 -4.47 -1.20
N ALA A 233 7.62 -4.38 -2.52
CA ALA A 233 7.57 -5.55 -3.39
C ALA A 233 8.70 -6.55 -3.11
N ALA A 234 9.91 -6.05 -2.82
CA ALA A 234 11.06 -6.88 -2.50
C ALA A 234 10.85 -7.69 -1.21
N LEU A 235 10.35 -7.04 -0.15
CA LEU A 235 10.08 -7.69 1.14
C LEU A 235 8.90 -8.66 1.04
N GLN A 236 7.81 -8.26 0.38
CA GLN A 236 6.65 -9.13 0.15
C GLN A 236 7.05 -10.38 -0.63
N GLY A 237 7.81 -10.24 -1.73
CA GLY A 237 8.30 -11.39 -2.49
C GLY A 237 9.20 -12.31 -1.65
N THR A 238 9.95 -11.77 -0.70
CA THR A 238 10.73 -12.57 0.25
C THR A 238 9.83 -13.33 1.22
N ASN A 239 8.79 -12.68 1.77
CA ASN A 239 7.81 -13.31 2.65
C ASN A 239 7.08 -14.46 1.92
N GLN A 240 6.61 -14.23 0.70
CA GLN A 240 5.96 -15.27 -0.11
C GLN A 240 6.89 -16.46 -0.36
N ARG A 241 8.16 -16.21 -0.76
CA ARG A 241 9.14 -17.29 -0.93
C ARG A 241 9.43 -18.05 0.37
N PHE A 242 9.44 -17.37 1.49
CA PHE A 242 9.60 -18.00 2.80
C PHE A 242 8.42 -18.92 3.09
N VAL A 243 7.19 -18.45 2.96
CA VAL A 243 5.97 -19.23 3.17
C VAL A 243 5.91 -20.44 2.23
N GLN A 244 6.21 -20.26 0.94
CA GLN A 244 6.25 -21.36 -0.03
C GLN A 244 7.27 -22.45 0.36
N ARG A 245 8.40 -22.07 0.94
CA ARG A 245 9.39 -23.04 1.46
C ARG A 245 8.86 -23.77 2.69
N ILE A 246 8.19 -23.09 3.61
CA ILE A 246 7.54 -23.74 4.77
C ILE A 246 6.50 -24.76 4.30
N ILE A 247 5.62 -24.40 3.35
CA ILE A 247 4.64 -25.33 2.77
C ILE A 247 5.34 -26.58 2.19
N GLN A 248 6.46 -26.40 1.48
CA GLN A 248 7.20 -27.54 0.95
C GLN A 248 7.88 -28.37 2.07
N MET A 249 8.38 -27.74 3.13
CA MET A 249 8.92 -28.46 4.28
C MET A 249 7.83 -29.32 4.95
N GLU A 250 6.63 -28.77 5.15
CA GLU A 250 5.49 -29.51 5.69
C GLU A 250 5.11 -30.72 4.81
N THR A 251 5.26 -30.58 3.48
CA THR A 251 5.03 -31.68 2.53
C THR A 251 6.08 -32.82 2.67
N PHE A 252 7.28 -32.50 3.10
CA PHE A 252 8.37 -33.46 3.28
C PHE A 252 8.44 -34.02 4.71
N ALA A 253 7.83 -33.31 5.65
CA ALA A 253 7.86 -33.67 7.07
C ALA A 253 6.96 -34.88 7.35
N GLU A 254 7.46 -35.80 8.17
CA GLU A 254 6.72 -36.97 8.65
C GLU A 254 6.04 -36.74 10.01
N ARG A 255 6.36 -35.64 10.65
CA ARG A 255 5.82 -35.17 11.94
C ARG A 255 5.70 -33.63 11.95
N PRO A 256 5.00 -33.04 12.93
CA PRO A 256 4.92 -31.58 13.04
C PRO A 256 6.32 -30.92 13.06
N LEU A 257 6.51 -29.79 12.36
CA LEU A 257 7.81 -29.11 12.27
C LEU A 257 8.39 -28.75 13.64
N SER A 258 7.54 -28.53 14.64
CA SER A 258 7.94 -28.23 16.03
C SER A 258 8.66 -29.37 16.73
N GLU A 259 8.61 -30.59 16.19
CA GLU A 259 9.25 -31.78 16.73
C GLU A 259 10.62 -32.10 16.11
N TYR A 260 11.02 -31.26 15.12
CA TYR A 260 12.33 -31.40 14.45
C TYR A 260 13.38 -30.55 15.14
N THR A 261 14.63 -31.05 15.13
CA THR A 261 15.79 -30.25 15.52
C THR A 261 16.10 -29.18 14.47
N LEU A 262 16.89 -28.18 14.85
CA LEU A 262 17.31 -27.13 13.91
C LEU A 262 18.04 -27.69 12.68
N GLU A 263 18.89 -28.69 12.88
CA GLU A 263 19.63 -29.36 11.80
C GLU A 263 18.69 -30.07 10.81
N GLU A 264 17.71 -30.81 11.34
CA GLU A 264 16.69 -31.46 10.52
C GLU A 264 15.83 -30.43 9.75
N LEU A 265 15.42 -29.33 10.41
CA LEU A 265 14.69 -28.24 9.77
C LEU A 265 15.51 -27.58 8.65
N GLU A 266 16.80 -27.35 8.86
CA GLU A 266 17.68 -26.81 7.81
C GLU A 266 17.79 -27.77 6.62
N ASN A 267 17.85 -29.08 6.84
CA ASN A 267 17.84 -30.07 5.77
C ASN A 267 16.51 -30.03 4.97
N LEU A 268 15.38 -29.98 5.65
CA LEU A 268 14.06 -29.83 5.00
C LEU A 268 13.98 -28.51 4.21
N TRP A 269 14.51 -27.42 4.75
CA TRP A 269 14.59 -26.12 4.08
C TRP A 269 15.40 -26.17 2.79
N GLN A 270 16.57 -26.81 2.80
CA GLN A 270 17.39 -26.94 1.59
C GLN A 270 16.70 -27.82 0.53
N GLN A 271 16.00 -28.87 0.94
CA GLN A 271 15.20 -29.70 0.03
C GLN A 271 14.04 -28.88 -0.59
N ALA A 272 13.31 -28.11 0.22
CA ALA A 272 12.24 -27.24 -0.23
C ALA A 272 12.76 -26.20 -1.24
N LYS A 273 13.89 -25.56 -0.92
CA LYS A 273 14.54 -24.59 -1.81
C LYS A 273 14.93 -25.21 -3.16
N ALA A 274 15.55 -26.41 -3.13
CA ALA A 274 15.94 -27.12 -4.35
C ALA A 274 14.74 -27.55 -5.21
N LYS A 275 13.61 -27.95 -4.58
CA LYS A 275 12.40 -28.31 -5.31
C LYS A 275 11.76 -27.09 -5.98
N LEU A 276 11.61 -26.00 -5.26
CA LEU A 276 11.00 -24.77 -5.80
C LEU A 276 11.85 -24.15 -6.92
N ALA A 277 13.16 -24.21 -6.85
CA ALA A 277 14.05 -23.75 -7.93
C ALA A 277 13.88 -24.54 -9.24
N LYS A 278 13.43 -25.79 -9.17
CA LYS A 278 13.16 -26.63 -10.37
C LYS A 278 11.78 -26.36 -10.99
N ILE A 279 10.87 -25.80 -10.24
CA ILE A 279 9.48 -25.50 -10.69
C ILE A 279 9.41 -24.14 -11.38
N GLN A 280 10.29 -23.19 -11.02
CA GLN A 280 10.46 -21.94 -11.74
C GLN A 280 11.57 -22.13 -12.79
N PRO A 281 11.24 -22.32 -14.08
CA PRO A 281 12.27 -22.25 -15.12
C PRO A 281 12.85 -20.84 -15.09
N SER A 282 14.18 -20.75 -15.11
CA SER A 282 14.90 -19.49 -15.29
C SER A 282 14.32 -18.74 -16.49
N GLU A 283 13.68 -17.60 -16.27
CA GLU A 283 13.41 -16.60 -17.32
C GLU A 283 14.71 -15.89 -17.76
N ASP A 284 15.82 -16.59 -17.77
CA ASP A 284 17.08 -16.13 -18.32
C ASP A 284 17.30 -16.77 -19.69
N THR A 285 16.48 -16.38 -20.66
CA THR A 285 16.89 -16.45 -22.08
C THR A 285 15.89 -15.65 -22.95
N VAL A 286 16.03 -14.34 -23.06
CA VAL A 286 15.98 -13.60 -24.35
C VAL A 286 16.63 -12.23 -24.13
#